data_189762c996221a7537e51f919a8f6e00
#
_entry.id   189762c996221a7537e51f919a8f6e00
#
_cell.length_a   1.000
_cell.length_b   1.000
_cell.length_c   1.000
_cell.angle_alpha   90.00
_cell.angle_beta   90.00
_cell.angle_gamma   90.00
#
_symmetry.space_group_name_H-M   'P 1'
#
loop_
_entity.id
_entity.type
_entity.pdbx_description
1 polymer ?
#
loop_
_entity_poly.entity_id
_entity_poly.type
_entity_poly.pdbx_seq_one_letter_code
_entity_poly.pdbx_strand_id
1 'polypeptide(L)'
;MQSFLRACLAISLLSAPATAADIELWHAHQARAFIEQVVEKFTEETGVTVKITPFAPAKVKGELLLGAASGLTPDVILVPSDFLGLHQELKLTQVDADWNDSSLLDSAKQTTIISERQYGIPVIQGNHLMLYYNKAFVDSPATSWKELAKQQEELNQKGLKAIGWNYGEMYWFAPFLGAFDGWPMAGDKVTLNSPAMIKALNFYKQLSDRDIVPKWCDYDCAQKQFIAGEFAYSINGDWAYSDFRKELGDNLGLSVLPTIDGQPLQPMSSSFALAFPRMQKDSETADMLKSLSLFFQKEQSQLHIYHEFKLLPVNGKVFEQVRKNAIGDEKVILDQLALTKAMPSEPAMAITWEALAKGYKRFMDHGYTAERAAKYMQSLADRELKKYQGK
;
A
#
# COMPACT_ATOMS: atom_id res chain seq x y z
N MET A 1 73.17 -29.46 -14.71
CA MET A 1 72.15 -28.80 -15.58
C MET A 1 70.80 -29.55 -15.30
N GLN A 2 69.98 -29.03 -14.40
CA GLN A 2 68.72 -29.60 -14.02
C GLN A 2 67.62 -28.67 -14.48
N SER A 3 66.77 -29.15 -15.41
CA SER A 3 65.65 -28.39 -15.96
C SER A 3 64.45 -28.62 -15.06
N PHE A 4 63.95 -27.54 -14.43
CA PHE A 4 62.67 -27.55 -13.70
C PHE A 4 61.50 -27.32 -14.68
N LEU A 5 60.70 -28.33 -14.92
CA LEU A 5 59.39 -28.24 -15.57
C LEU A 5 58.38 -27.69 -14.55
N ARG A 6 57.86 -26.45 -14.76
CA ARG A 6 56.72 -25.90 -14.03
C ARG A 6 55.47 -26.33 -14.76
N ALA A 7 54.67 -27.22 -14.15
CA ALA A 7 53.31 -27.54 -14.57
C ALA A 7 52.39 -26.42 -14.10
N CYS A 8 51.85 -25.63 -15.02
CA CYS A 8 50.72 -24.72 -14.75
C CYS A 8 49.42 -25.50 -14.73
N LEU A 9 48.87 -25.70 -13.54
CA LEU A 9 47.50 -26.23 -13.36
C LEU A 9 46.51 -25.13 -13.70
N ALA A 10 45.88 -25.18 -14.87
CA ALA A 10 44.78 -24.31 -15.23
C ALA A 10 43.51 -24.82 -14.52
N ILE A 11 43.12 -24.10 -13.48
CA ILE A 11 41.77 -24.30 -12.82
C ILE A 11 40.77 -23.65 -13.75
N SER A 12 40.07 -24.44 -14.54
CA SER A 12 38.89 -24.04 -15.29
C SER A 12 37.74 -23.82 -14.28
N LEU A 13 37.51 -22.59 -13.91
CA LEU A 13 36.26 -22.19 -13.25
C LEU A 13 35.10 -22.40 -14.26
N LEU A 14 34.48 -23.54 -14.20
CA LEU A 14 33.17 -23.76 -14.84
C LEU A 14 32.16 -22.80 -14.16
N SER A 15 31.97 -21.62 -14.73
CA SER A 15 30.79 -20.83 -14.44
C SER A 15 29.59 -21.60 -14.93
N ALA A 16 28.83 -22.19 -14.00
CA ALA A 16 27.50 -22.72 -14.32
C ALA A 16 26.69 -21.59 -14.98
N PRO A 17 25.98 -21.84 -16.08
CA PRO A 17 25.08 -20.83 -16.63
C PRO A 17 24.08 -20.48 -15.54
N ALA A 18 23.89 -19.19 -15.28
CA ALA A 18 22.82 -18.72 -14.43
C ALA A 18 21.53 -19.15 -15.11
N THR A 19 20.85 -20.17 -14.56
CA THR A 19 19.51 -20.55 -15.01
C THR A 19 18.60 -19.36 -14.80
N ALA A 20 17.78 -19.00 -15.80
CA ALA A 20 16.72 -18.02 -15.62
C ALA A 20 15.79 -18.51 -14.51
N ALA A 21 15.27 -17.60 -13.69
CA ALA A 21 14.26 -17.96 -12.71
C ALA A 21 12.98 -18.43 -13.42
N ASP A 22 12.26 -19.35 -12.82
CA ASP A 22 11.03 -19.91 -13.40
C ASP A 22 9.88 -18.90 -13.41
N ILE A 23 9.88 -17.95 -12.45
CA ILE A 23 8.88 -16.87 -12.29
C ILE A 23 9.59 -15.54 -12.09
N GLU A 24 9.11 -14.48 -12.75
CA GLU A 24 9.49 -13.10 -12.46
C GLU A 24 8.35 -12.36 -11.74
N LEU A 25 8.60 -11.89 -10.51
CA LEU A 25 7.66 -11.15 -9.67
C LEU A 25 8.09 -9.69 -9.51
N TRP A 26 7.21 -8.73 -9.88
CA TRP A 26 7.41 -7.31 -9.61
C TRP A 26 6.51 -6.84 -8.48
N HIS A 27 7.03 -5.99 -7.60
CA HIS A 27 6.23 -5.42 -6.51
C HIS A 27 6.68 -4.00 -6.12
N ALA A 28 5.80 -3.31 -5.39
CA ALA A 28 6.09 -2.02 -4.79
C ALA A 28 5.72 -1.97 -3.29
N HIS A 29 5.57 -3.12 -2.64
CA HIS A 29 5.23 -3.16 -1.21
C HIS A 29 6.43 -2.74 -0.37
N GLN A 30 6.21 -1.86 0.61
CA GLN A 30 7.27 -1.28 1.44
C GLN A 30 7.88 -2.31 2.40
N ALA A 31 7.06 -3.15 3.02
CA ALA A 31 7.54 -4.28 3.84
C ALA A 31 8.04 -5.44 2.94
N ARG A 32 9.15 -5.26 2.25
CA ARG A 32 9.69 -6.19 1.25
C ARG A 32 9.97 -7.58 1.82
N ALA A 33 10.47 -7.63 3.05
CA ALA A 33 10.95 -8.85 3.67
C ALA A 33 9.87 -9.94 3.76
N PHE A 34 8.57 -9.60 3.86
CA PHE A 34 7.53 -10.65 3.90
C PHE A 34 7.45 -11.40 2.58
N ILE A 35 7.63 -10.69 1.44
CA ILE A 35 7.60 -11.30 0.11
C ILE A 35 8.81 -12.23 -0.05
N GLU A 36 9.99 -11.71 0.29
CA GLU A 36 11.25 -12.44 0.20
C GLU A 36 11.20 -13.73 1.02
N GLN A 37 10.74 -13.66 2.28
CA GLN A 37 10.66 -14.83 3.16
C GLN A 37 9.62 -15.87 2.72
N VAL A 38 8.46 -15.42 2.20
CA VAL A 38 7.44 -16.36 1.70
C VAL A 38 7.91 -17.02 0.41
N VAL A 39 8.55 -16.27 -0.48
CA VAL A 39 9.12 -16.80 -1.73
C VAL A 39 10.27 -17.76 -1.48
N GLU A 40 11.16 -17.46 -0.51
CA GLU A 40 12.24 -18.37 -0.11
C GLU A 40 11.67 -19.73 0.33
N LYS A 41 10.68 -19.71 1.23
CA LYS A 41 10.02 -20.95 1.68
C LYS A 41 9.29 -21.67 0.55
N PHE A 42 8.67 -20.94 -0.37
CA PHE A 42 8.05 -21.52 -1.56
C PHE A 42 9.07 -22.24 -2.43
N THR A 43 10.22 -21.61 -2.69
CA THR A 43 11.30 -22.21 -3.47
C THR A 43 11.88 -23.45 -2.77
N GLU A 44 12.06 -23.41 -1.44
CA GLU A 44 12.53 -24.56 -0.66
C GLU A 44 11.57 -25.76 -0.74
N GLU A 45 10.25 -25.52 -0.69
CA GLU A 45 9.24 -26.58 -0.69
C GLU A 45 8.94 -27.14 -2.09
N THR A 46 9.05 -26.32 -3.15
CA THR A 46 8.59 -26.69 -4.50
C THR A 46 9.71 -26.86 -5.52
N GLY A 47 10.88 -26.28 -5.25
CA GLY A 47 12.00 -26.18 -6.21
C GLY A 47 11.81 -25.07 -7.26
N VAL A 48 10.63 -24.40 -7.32
CA VAL A 48 10.36 -23.32 -8.27
C VAL A 48 11.05 -22.03 -7.83
N THR A 49 11.86 -21.46 -8.70
CA THR A 49 12.63 -20.25 -8.42
C THR A 49 11.87 -18.99 -8.82
N VAL A 50 11.91 -17.95 -7.98
CA VAL A 50 11.22 -16.68 -8.23
C VAL A 50 12.21 -15.52 -8.15
N LYS A 51 12.36 -14.79 -9.25
CA LYS A 51 13.11 -13.53 -9.29
C LYS A 51 12.21 -12.38 -8.83
N ILE A 52 12.58 -11.74 -7.73
CA ILE A 52 11.84 -10.59 -7.17
C ILE A 52 12.47 -9.29 -7.65
N THR A 53 11.68 -8.41 -8.25
CA THR A 53 12.09 -7.06 -8.68
C THR A 53 11.28 -6.00 -7.95
N PRO A 54 11.87 -5.27 -6.98
CA PRO A 54 11.18 -4.22 -6.25
C PRO A 54 11.21 -2.88 -7.02
N PHE A 55 10.10 -2.14 -6.94
CA PHE A 55 9.97 -0.78 -7.45
C PHE A 55 9.58 0.20 -6.34
N ALA A 56 9.95 1.46 -6.49
CA ALA A 56 9.38 2.51 -5.65
C ALA A 56 7.88 2.67 -5.94
N PRO A 57 7.01 2.81 -4.93
CA PRO A 57 5.56 2.90 -5.12
C PRO A 57 5.13 3.96 -6.15
N ALA A 58 5.79 5.13 -6.15
CA ALA A 58 5.49 6.19 -7.11
C ALA A 58 5.86 5.86 -8.58
N LYS A 59 6.67 4.82 -8.82
CA LYS A 59 7.15 4.44 -10.16
C LYS A 59 6.46 3.22 -10.73
N VAL A 60 5.99 2.29 -9.88
CA VAL A 60 5.48 0.97 -10.31
C VAL A 60 4.39 1.06 -11.35
N LYS A 61 3.45 2.01 -11.23
CA LYS A 61 2.36 2.18 -12.21
C LYS A 61 2.90 2.49 -13.60
N GLY A 62 3.85 3.42 -13.69
CA GLY A 62 4.48 3.79 -14.96
C GLY A 62 5.24 2.63 -15.59
N GLU A 63 6.02 1.91 -14.80
CA GLU A 63 6.79 0.74 -15.25
C GLU A 63 5.87 -0.39 -15.75
N LEU A 64 4.78 -0.68 -15.03
CA LEU A 64 3.80 -1.68 -15.44
C LEU A 64 3.10 -1.31 -16.75
N LEU A 65 2.68 -0.07 -16.91
CA LEU A 65 2.04 0.40 -18.15
C LEU A 65 3.00 0.38 -19.34
N LEU A 66 4.26 0.79 -19.11
CA LEU A 66 5.31 0.72 -20.14
C LEU A 66 5.61 -0.73 -20.52
N GLY A 67 5.77 -1.61 -19.54
CA GLY A 67 5.95 -3.04 -19.74
C GLY A 67 4.80 -3.67 -20.52
N ALA A 68 3.55 -3.35 -20.15
CA ALA A 68 2.36 -3.83 -20.87
C ALA A 68 2.31 -3.36 -22.33
N ALA A 69 2.73 -2.11 -22.60
CA ALA A 69 2.77 -1.56 -23.96
C ALA A 69 3.86 -2.20 -24.82
N SER A 70 5.06 -2.44 -24.23
CA SER A 70 6.22 -3.01 -24.94
C SER A 70 6.24 -4.54 -24.99
N GLY A 71 5.38 -5.23 -24.23
CA GLY A 71 5.38 -6.68 -24.10
C GLY A 71 6.39 -7.24 -23.08
N LEU A 72 7.03 -6.37 -22.32
CA LEU A 72 8.03 -6.72 -21.31
C LEU A 72 7.39 -6.66 -19.90
N THR A 73 6.42 -7.54 -19.66
CA THR A 73 5.76 -7.67 -18.36
C THR A 73 6.35 -8.86 -17.59
N PRO A 74 6.37 -8.79 -16.25
CA PRO A 74 6.68 -9.96 -15.45
C PRO A 74 5.55 -11.01 -15.54
N ASP A 75 5.79 -12.20 -15.03
CA ASP A 75 4.76 -13.26 -14.93
C ASP A 75 3.70 -12.92 -13.89
N VAL A 76 4.12 -12.27 -12.80
CA VAL A 76 3.24 -11.87 -11.72
C VAL A 76 3.62 -10.50 -11.13
N ILE A 77 2.61 -9.73 -10.75
CA ILE A 77 2.78 -8.47 -10.01
C ILE A 77 2.12 -8.59 -8.64
N LEU A 78 2.72 -8.02 -7.60
CA LEU A 78 2.08 -7.84 -6.30
C LEU A 78 1.81 -6.35 -6.08
N VAL A 79 0.54 -5.99 -6.11
CA VAL A 79 0.08 -4.59 -6.11
C VAL A 79 -1.15 -4.41 -5.21
N PRO A 80 -1.44 -3.17 -4.76
CA PRO A 80 -2.73 -2.85 -4.15
C PRO A 80 -3.88 -3.16 -5.11
N SER A 81 -5.02 -3.58 -4.57
CA SER A 81 -6.15 -4.08 -5.37
C SER A 81 -6.77 -3.05 -6.32
N ASP A 82 -6.60 -1.74 -6.09
CA ASP A 82 -7.05 -0.70 -7.02
C ASP A 82 -6.32 -0.73 -8.38
N PHE A 83 -5.10 -1.29 -8.44
CA PHE A 83 -4.39 -1.53 -9.70
C PHE A 83 -5.13 -2.50 -10.62
N LEU A 84 -5.97 -3.38 -10.06
CA LEU A 84 -6.77 -4.31 -10.86
C LEU A 84 -7.81 -3.59 -11.73
N GLY A 85 -8.19 -2.37 -11.38
CA GLY A 85 -8.97 -1.48 -12.22
C GLY A 85 -8.31 -1.15 -13.56
N LEU A 86 -6.98 -1.34 -13.67
CA LEU A 86 -6.22 -1.21 -14.92
C LEU A 86 -6.06 -2.54 -15.66
N HIS A 87 -6.94 -3.52 -15.42
CA HIS A 87 -6.81 -4.88 -15.96
C HIS A 87 -6.70 -4.91 -17.50
N GLN A 88 -7.34 -4.00 -18.21
CA GLN A 88 -7.26 -3.91 -19.67
C GLN A 88 -5.90 -3.37 -20.12
N GLU A 89 -5.43 -2.26 -19.51
CA GLU A 89 -4.16 -1.62 -19.85
C GLU A 89 -2.99 -2.53 -19.50
N LEU A 90 -3.04 -3.18 -18.36
CA LEU A 90 -2.03 -4.13 -17.86
C LEU A 90 -2.17 -5.52 -18.47
N LYS A 91 -3.23 -5.79 -19.24
CA LYS A 91 -3.54 -7.09 -19.85
C LYS A 91 -3.58 -8.22 -18.83
N LEU A 92 -4.22 -7.94 -17.66
CA LEU A 92 -4.32 -8.92 -16.61
C LEU A 92 -5.23 -10.09 -17.02
N THR A 93 -4.77 -11.29 -16.77
CA THR A 93 -5.56 -12.50 -17.04
C THR A 93 -6.52 -12.76 -15.88
N GLN A 94 -7.77 -13.06 -16.22
CA GLN A 94 -8.77 -13.49 -15.24
C GLN A 94 -8.37 -14.83 -14.65
N VAL A 95 -8.51 -14.98 -13.33
CA VAL A 95 -8.24 -16.21 -12.60
C VAL A 95 -9.52 -16.95 -12.23
N ASP A 96 -9.43 -18.26 -12.10
CA ASP A 96 -10.55 -19.12 -11.76
C ASP A 96 -10.66 -19.30 -10.23
N ALA A 97 -11.83 -19.76 -9.74
CA ALA A 97 -12.11 -19.84 -8.32
C ALA A 97 -11.16 -20.76 -7.53
N ASP A 98 -10.60 -21.75 -8.18
CA ASP A 98 -9.67 -22.73 -7.59
C ASP A 98 -8.23 -22.21 -7.38
N TRP A 99 -7.98 -20.93 -7.71
CA TRP A 99 -6.76 -20.19 -7.34
C TRP A 99 -6.84 -19.64 -5.92
N ASN A 100 -8.02 -19.68 -5.31
CA ASN A 100 -8.23 -19.20 -3.95
C ASN A 100 -8.20 -20.36 -2.95
N ASP A 101 -7.52 -20.17 -1.83
CA ASP A 101 -7.61 -21.09 -0.70
C ASP A 101 -9.06 -21.13 -0.17
N SER A 102 -9.50 -22.31 0.26
CA SER A 102 -10.87 -22.53 0.76
C SER A 102 -11.19 -21.70 2.04
N SER A 103 -10.19 -21.22 2.72
CA SER A 103 -10.30 -20.37 3.93
C SER A 103 -10.15 -18.88 3.62
N LEU A 104 -10.07 -18.48 2.34
CA LEU A 104 -9.97 -17.07 1.95
C LEU A 104 -11.20 -16.29 2.41
N LEU A 105 -10.97 -15.13 3.06
CA LEU A 105 -12.02 -14.20 3.45
C LEU A 105 -12.75 -13.63 2.22
N ASP A 106 -14.07 -13.66 2.23
CA ASP A 106 -14.89 -13.06 1.17
C ASP A 106 -14.62 -11.57 1.00
N SER A 107 -14.42 -10.84 2.10
CA SER A 107 -14.06 -9.41 2.08
C SER A 107 -12.77 -9.13 1.33
N ALA A 108 -11.74 -9.96 1.51
CA ALA A 108 -10.48 -9.84 0.78
C ALA A 108 -10.65 -10.23 -0.70
N LYS A 109 -11.39 -11.30 -0.99
CA LYS A 109 -11.70 -11.73 -2.35
C LYS A 109 -12.43 -10.64 -3.15
N GLN A 110 -13.42 -9.98 -2.53
CA GLN A 110 -14.19 -8.91 -3.18
C GLN A 110 -13.33 -7.74 -3.66
N THR A 111 -12.20 -7.45 -3.00
CA THR A 111 -11.28 -6.40 -3.44
C THR A 111 -10.59 -6.70 -4.77
N THR A 112 -10.63 -7.95 -5.25
CA THR A 112 -9.97 -8.41 -6.48
C THR A 112 -10.93 -8.72 -7.62
N ILE A 113 -12.23 -8.44 -7.42
CA ILE A 113 -13.28 -8.65 -8.41
C ILE A 113 -13.62 -7.33 -9.10
N ILE A 114 -13.53 -7.31 -10.42
CA ILE A 114 -13.89 -6.18 -11.28
C ILE A 114 -14.96 -6.69 -12.26
N SER A 115 -16.13 -6.05 -12.26
CA SER A 115 -17.24 -6.43 -13.15
C SER A 115 -17.52 -7.94 -13.13
N GLU A 116 -17.67 -8.50 -11.92
CA GLU A 116 -17.96 -9.92 -11.65
C GLU A 116 -16.84 -10.92 -12.03
N ARG A 117 -15.65 -10.44 -12.39
CA ARG A 117 -14.50 -11.27 -12.75
C ARG A 117 -13.35 -11.03 -11.81
N GLN A 118 -12.68 -12.09 -11.39
CA GLN A 118 -11.52 -11.99 -10.51
C GLN A 118 -10.24 -11.82 -11.33
N TYR A 119 -9.46 -10.74 -11.04
CA TYR A 119 -8.23 -10.40 -11.75
C TYR A 119 -6.98 -10.44 -10.86
N GLY A 120 -7.13 -10.85 -9.63
CA GLY A 120 -6.01 -11.00 -8.71
C GLY A 120 -6.33 -11.93 -7.55
N ILE A 121 -5.29 -12.38 -6.87
CA ILE A 121 -5.37 -13.25 -5.70
C ILE A 121 -4.90 -12.46 -4.48
N PRO A 122 -5.75 -12.13 -3.51
CA PRO A 122 -5.34 -11.36 -2.34
C PRO A 122 -4.42 -12.20 -1.46
N VAL A 123 -3.35 -11.59 -0.94
CA VAL A 123 -2.35 -12.26 -0.09
C VAL A 123 -2.22 -11.63 1.29
N ILE A 124 -2.53 -10.35 1.44
CA ILE A 124 -2.68 -9.63 2.70
C ILE A 124 -3.83 -8.64 2.57
N GLN A 125 -4.48 -8.28 3.69
CA GLN A 125 -5.49 -7.24 3.76
C GLN A 125 -5.06 -6.13 4.73
N GLY A 126 -5.89 -5.11 4.88
CA GLY A 126 -5.57 -3.92 5.67
C GLY A 126 -5.13 -2.80 4.76
N ASN A 127 -3.84 -2.65 4.51
CA ASN A 127 -3.30 -1.57 3.68
C ASN A 127 -3.93 -0.22 4.09
N HIS A 128 -3.98 0.06 5.39
CA HIS A 128 -4.67 1.22 5.93
C HIS A 128 -3.75 2.09 6.76
N LEU A 129 -4.04 3.40 6.78
CA LEU A 129 -3.27 4.38 7.54
C LEU A 129 -3.61 4.35 9.02
N MET A 130 -2.59 4.59 9.85
CA MET A 130 -2.63 4.60 11.31
C MET A 130 -1.85 5.81 11.84
N LEU A 131 -2.03 6.13 13.13
CA LEU A 131 -1.18 7.06 13.85
C LEU A 131 -0.09 6.30 14.61
N TYR A 132 1.15 6.63 14.31
CA TYR A 132 2.33 6.23 15.08
C TYR A 132 2.81 7.40 15.93
N TYR A 133 3.32 7.12 17.12
CA TYR A 133 3.93 8.15 17.98
C TYR A 133 5.15 7.60 18.73
N ASN A 134 6.06 8.50 19.08
CA ASN A 134 7.24 8.15 19.85
C ASN A 134 6.98 8.42 21.35
N LYS A 135 6.91 7.35 22.13
CA LYS A 135 6.69 7.38 23.60
C LYS A 135 7.78 8.13 24.38
N ALA A 136 8.97 8.33 23.78
CA ALA A 136 10.00 9.16 24.37
C ALA A 136 9.61 10.65 24.43
N PHE A 137 8.66 11.09 23.61
CA PHE A 137 8.24 12.49 23.49
C PHE A 137 6.77 12.72 23.87
N VAL A 138 5.95 11.67 23.79
CA VAL A 138 4.50 11.72 23.96
C VAL A 138 4.04 10.63 24.93
N ASP A 139 3.59 11.03 26.10
CA ASP A 139 3.06 10.12 27.12
C ASP A 139 1.70 9.54 26.74
N SER A 140 0.84 10.37 26.12
CA SER A 140 -0.49 9.99 25.66
C SER A 140 -0.73 10.54 24.25
N PRO A 141 -1.09 9.69 23.26
CA PRO A 141 -1.30 10.14 21.90
C PRO A 141 -2.53 11.05 21.80
N ALA A 142 -2.45 12.06 20.92
CA ALA A 142 -3.55 12.95 20.64
C ALA A 142 -4.73 12.18 20.01
N THR A 143 -5.93 12.34 20.58
CA THR A 143 -7.18 11.72 20.11
C THR A 143 -7.96 12.62 19.14
N SER A 144 -7.57 13.87 19.04
CA SER A 144 -8.15 14.87 18.12
C SER A 144 -7.09 15.78 17.55
N TRP A 145 -7.38 16.34 16.37
CA TRP A 145 -6.52 17.37 15.75
C TRP A 145 -6.36 18.63 16.60
N LYS A 146 -7.37 18.96 17.41
CA LYS A 146 -7.28 20.05 18.36
C LYS A 146 -6.26 19.76 19.47
N GLU A 147 -6.24 18.55 19.97
CA GLU A 147 -5.26 18.11 20.98
C GLU A 147 -3.86 18.04 20.38
N LEU A 148 -3.69 17.48 19.18
CA LEU A 148 -2.42 17.43 18.48
C LEU A 148 -1.84 18.84 18.26
N ALA A 149 -2.67 19.79 17.85
CA ALA A 149 -2.25 21.19 17.69
C ALA A 149 -1.83 21.85 19.02
N LYS A 150 -2.42 21.44 20.15
CA LYS A 150 -1.98 21.89 21.49
C LYS A 150 -0.63 21.28 21.87
N GLN A 151 -0.45 19.97 21.63
CA GLN A 151 0.82 19.29 21.91
C GLN A 151 1.96 19.83 21.03
N GLN A 152 1.68 20.33 19.82
CA GLN A 152 2.67 20.94 18.93
C GLN A 152 3.42 22.09 19.62
N GLU A 153 2.76 22.92 20.42
CA GLU A 153 3.40 24.05 21.11
C GLU A 153 4.47 23.55 22.08
N GLU A 154 4.19 22.49 22.83
CA GLU A 154 5.10 21.88 23.77
C GLU A 154 6.25 21.14 23.04
N LEU A 155 5.95 20.46 21.94
CA LEU A 155 6.94 19.76 21.13
C LEU A 155 7.90 20.73 20.45
N ASN A 156 7.41 21.85 19.93
CA ASN A 156 8.24 22.89 19.33
C ASN A 156 9.21 23.51 20.33
N GLN A 157 8.84 23.67 21.62
CA GLN A 157 9.74 24.13 22.67
C GLN A 157 10.89 23.16 22.93
N LYS A 158 10.69 21.88 22.62
CA LYS A 158 11.72 20.81 22.70
C LYS A 158 12.50 20.67 21.39
N GLY A 159 12.27 21.53 20.38
CA GLY A 159 12.90 21.46 19.06
C GLY A 159 12.37 20.33 18.15
N LEU A 160 11.22 19.74 18.51
CA LEU A 160 10.59 18.66 17.76
C LEU A 160 9.46 19.21 16.87
N LYS A 161 9.27 18.61 15.71
CA LYS A 161 8.06 18.82 14.92
C LYS A 161 6.96 17.86 15.38
N ALA A 162 5.71 18.34 15.33
CA ALA A 162 4.61 17.53 15.81
C ALA A 162 4.44 16.25 15.00
N ILE A 163 4.24 16.36 13.69
CA ILE A 163 3.84 15.21 12.87
C ILE A 163 4.32 15.32 11.43
N GLY A 164 4.61 14.16 10.82
CA GLY A 164 4.93 14.06 9.40
C GLY A 164 4.23 12.88 8.72
N TRP A 165 3.92 13.05 7.44
CA TRP A 165 3.45 11.99 6.55
C TRP A 165 3.69 12.38 5.08
N ASN A 166 3.39 11.48 4.14
CA ASN A 166 3.47 11.77 2.70
C ASN A 166 2.36 12.74 2.27
N TYR A 167 2.57 14.03 2.58
CA TYR A 167 1.56 15.07 2.55
C TYR A 167 1.02 15.36 1.13
N GLY A 168 1.81 15.12 0.12
CA GLY A 168 1.43 15.31 -1.28
C GLY A 168 0.64 14.17 -1.91
N GLU A 169 0.50 13.05 -1.22
CA GLU A 169 -0.12 11.83 -1.77
C GLU A 169 -1.60 11.71 -1.36
N MET A 170 -2.45 11.51 -2.35
CA MET A 170 -3.90 11.53 -2.15
C MET A 170 -4.43 10.37 -1.29
N TYR A 171 -3.69 9.28 -1.18
CA TYR A 171 -4.01 8.21 -0.26
C TYR A 171 -4.03 8.70 1.21
N TRP A 172 -3.09 9.58 1.60
CA TRP A 172 -3.07 10.23 2.92
C TRP A 172 -4.10 11.34 3.07
N PHE A 173 -4.58 11.91 1.97
CA PHE A 173 -5.66 12.90 1.98
C PHE A 173 -7.05 12.26 2.19
N ALA A 174 -7.28 11.05 1.65
CA ALA A 174 -8.58 10.38 1.66
C ALA A 174 -9.22 10.27 3.07
N PRO A 175 -8.51 9.95 4.17
CA PRO A 175 -9.07 9.91 5.51
C PRO A 175 -9.74 11.21 5.94
N PHE A 176 -9.16 12.35 5.56
CA PHE A 176 -9.70 13.68 5.89
C PHE A 176 -11.01 13.94 5.15
N LEU A 177 -11.12 13.51 3.90
CA LEU A 177 -12.37 13.57 3.16
C LEU A 177 -13.47 12.75 3.86
N GLY A 178 -13.12 11.56 4.36
CA GLY A 178 -14.02 10.70 5.12
C GLY A 178 -14.55 11.35 6.41
N ALA A 179 -13.73 12.13 7.11
CA ALA A 179 -14.15 12.84 8.32
C ALA A 179 -15.20 13.93 8.06
N PHE A 180 -15.33 14.42 6.84
CA PHE A 180 -16.37 15.35 6.42
C PHE A 180 -17.54 14.67 5.69
N ASP A 181 -17.68 13.36 5.87
CA ASP A 181 -18.71 12.52 5.25
C ASP A 181 -18.64 12.51 3.71
N GLY A 182 -17.43 12.65 3.16
CA GLY A 182 -17.15 12.57 1.75
C GLY A 182 -16.43 11.27 1.38
N TRP A 183 -16.53 10.90 0.11
CA TRP A 183 -15.77 9.80 -0.45
C TRP A 183 -15.48 10.10 -1.92
N PRO A 184 -14.35 9.61 -2.50
CA PRO A 184 -14.02 9.97 -3.88
C PRO A 184 -14.98 9.38 -4.93
N MET A 185 -15.66 8.28 -4.57
CA MET A 185 -16.62 7.61 -5.44
C MET A 185 -17.86 7.18 -4.67
N ALA A 186 -19.02 7.13 -5.34
CA ALA A 186 -20.26 6.54 -4.86
C ALA A 186 -20.67 5.44 -5.86
N GLY A 187 -20.35 4.18 -5.54
CA GLY A 187 -20.36 3.10 -6.51
C GLY A 187 -19.36 3.37 -7.63
N ASP A 188 -19.81 3.34 -8.89
CA ASP A 188 -19.03 3.63 -10.09
C ASP A 188 -18.92 5.14 -10.44
N LYS A 189 -19.58 6.01 -9.67
CA LYS A 189 -19.60 7.44 -9.93
C LYS A 189 -18.54 8.19 -9.15
N VAL A 190 -17.78 9.03 -9.82
CA VAL A 190 -16.83 9.97 -9.20
C VAL A 190 -17.57 11.12 -8.53
N THR A 191 -17.20 11.49 -7.29
CA THR A 191 -17.89 12.47 -6.43
C THR A 191 -16.94 13.53 -5.86
N LEU A 192 -16.09 14.10 -6.70
CA LEU A 192 -15.03 15.04 -6.27
C LEU A 192 -15.49 16.48 -6.08
N ASN A 193 -16.62 16.88 -6.71
CA ASN A 193 -17.17 18.23 -6.53
C ASN A 193 -18.27 18.21 -5.46
N SER A 194 -17.87 18.14 -4.19
CA SER A 194 -18.78 18.06 -3.05
C SER A 194 -18.42 19.07 -1.95
N PRO A 195 -19.38 19.45 -1.10
CA PRO A 195 -19.08 20.27 0.09
C PRO A 195 -18.06 19.62 1.02
N ALA A 196 -18.05 18.28 1.13
CA ALA A 196 -17.09 17.54 1.90
C ALA A 196 -15.66 17.71 1.37
N MET A 197 -15.47 17.63 0.05
CA MET A 197 -14.18 17.87 -0.60
C MET A 197 -13.64 19.27 -0.32
N ILE A 198 -14.51 20.28 -0.39
CA ILE A 198 -14.14 21.67 -0.13
C ILE A 198 -13.67 21.82 1.33
N LYS A 199 -14.43 21.25 2.29
CA LYS A 199 -14.05 21.28 3.72
C LYS A 199 -12.73 20.54 3.96
N ALA A 200 -12.57 19.35 3.38
CA ALA A 200 -11.36 18.54 3.54
C ALA A 200 -10.11 19.26 2.98
N LEU A 201 -10.20 19.83 1.79
CA LEU A 201 -9.11 20.62 1.18
C LEU A 201 -8.70 21.80 2.06
N ASN A 202 -9.67 22.58 2.54
CA ASN A 202 -9.39 23.71 3.40
C ASN A 202 -8.77 23.29 4.73
N PHE A 203 -9.30 22.24 5.38
CA PHE A 203 -8.73 21.71 6.61
C PHE A 203 -7.30 21.20 6.40
N TYR A 204 -7.08 20.40 5.36
CA TYR A 204 -5.77 19.82 5.04
C TYR A 204 -4.72 20.91 4.80
N LYS A 205 -5.08 21.95 4.04
CA LYS A 205 -4.20 23.11 3.82
C LYS A 205 -3.87 23.85 5.12
N GLN A 206 -4.86 24.05 6.02
CA GLN A 206 -4.62 24.69 7.31
C GLN A 206 -3.57 23.97 8.17
N LEU A 207 -3.44 22.65 8.05
CA LEU A 207 -2.41 21.91 8.77
C LEU A 207 -1.00 22.35 8.37
N SER A 208 -0.76 22.58 7.09
CA SER A 208 0.53 23.07 6.61
C SER A 208 0.70 24.59 6.82
N ASP A 209 -0.36 25.38 6.66
CA ASP A 209 -0.32 26.83 6.88
C ASP A 209 -0.01 27.19 8.36
N ARG A 210 -0.40 26.29 9.29
CA ARG A 210 -0.11 26.40 10.74
C ARG A 210 1.17 25.68 11.17
N ASP A 211 1.97 25.20 10.23
CA ASP A 211 3.20 24.44 10.45
C ASP A 211 3.03 23.19 11.33
N ILE A 212 1.82 22.59 11.32
CA ILE A 212 1.56 21.32 12.00
C ILE A 212 2.25 20.19 11.25
N VAL A 213 2.20 20.21 9.91
CA VAL A 213 2.87 19.25 9.03
C VAL A 213 3.67 20.00 7.95
N PRO A 214 4.90 19.59 7.66
CA PRO A 214 5.67 20.16 6.56
C PRO A 214 5.11 19.69 5.21
N LYS A 215 4.61 20.63 4.39
CA LYS A 215 3.98 20.31 3.09
C LYS A 215 4.89 19.66 2.05
N TRP A 216 6.21 19.77 2.24
CA TRP A 216 7.23 19.21 1.35
C TRP A 216 7.62 17.76 1.72
N CYS A 217 7.12 17.26 2.85
CA CYS A 217 7.48 15.93 3.33
C CYS A 217 6.80 14.87 2.46
N ASP A 218 7.61 14.03 1.84
CA ASP A 218 7.21 12.82 1.12
C ASP A 218 7.29 11.58 2.05
N TYR A 219 7.09 10.40 1.49
CA TYR A 219 7.12 9.15 2.22
C TYR A 219 8.47 8.93 2.93
N ASP A 220 9.56 9.09 2.19
CA ASP A 220 10.92 8.85 2.71
C ASP A 220 11.29 9.85 3.81
N CYS A 221 10.92 11.12 3.63
CA CYS A 221 11.07 12.17 4.64
C CYS A 221 10.33 11.79 5.92
N ALA A 222 9.04 11.45 5.83
CA ALA A 222 8.21 11.16 6.99
C ALA A 222 8.74 9.97 7.79
N GLN A 223 9.12 8.89 7.08
CA GLN A 223 9.64 7.69 7.71
C GLN A 223 11.00 7.94 8.38
N LYS A 224 11.95 8.54 7.67
CA LYS A 224 13.30 8.80 8.20
C LYS A 224 13.29 9.76 9.38
N GLN A 225 12.53 10.84 9.31
CA GLN A 225 12.48 11.83 10.38
C GLN A 225 11.73 11.32 11.62
N PHE A 226 10.72 10.47 11.45
CA PHE A 226 10.07 9.81 12.58
C PHE A 226 11.02 8.83 13.30
N ILE A 227 11.74 8.00 12.55
CA ILE A 227 12.75 7.08 13.10
C ILE A 227 13.89 7.86 13.79
N ALA A 228 14.34 8.96 13.20
CA ALA A 228 15.39 9.82 13.77
C ALA A 228 14.93 10.61 15.01
N GLY A 229 13.63 10.57 15.34
CA GLY A 229 13.08 11.32 16.48
C GLY A 229 12.94 12.82 16.23
N GLU A 230 12.87 13.26 14.97
CA GLU A 230 12.60 14.65 14.59
C GLU A 230 11.09 14.95 14.57
N PHE A 231 10.26 13.93 14.30
CA PHE A 231 8.81 13.97 14.44
C PHE A 231 8.36 13.18 15.67
N ALA A 232 7.46 13.76 16.45
CA ALA A 232 6.84 13.06 17.57
C ALA A 232 5.76 12.06 17.12
N TYR A 233 5.10 12.37 16.00
CA TYR A 233 4.07 11.55 15.38
C TYR A 233 4.36 11.29 13.90
N SER A 234 3.77 10.22 13.37
CA SER A 234 3.71 9.94 11.92
C SER A 234 2.36 9.30 11.55
N ILE A 235 1.77 9.74 10.45
CA ILE A 235 0.70 8.97 9.79
C ILE A 235 1.35 8.11 8.71
N ASN A 236 1.32 6.80 8.92
CA ASN A 236 1.83 5.83 7.96
C ASN A 236 0.91 4.59 7.95
N GLY A 237 1.10 3.70 7.00
CA GLY A 237 0.31 2.49 6.90
C GLY A 237 0.76 1.38 7.85
N ASP A 238 -0.10 0.36 7.98
CA ASP A 238 0.18 -0.88 8.71
C ASP A 238 1.45 -1.58 8.21
N TRP A 239 1.83 -1.38 6.96
CA TRP A 239 3.09 -1.87 6.36
C TRP A 239 4.36 -1.29 6.97
N ALA A 240 4.29 -0.15 7.65
CA ALA A 240 5.46 0.48 8.30
C ALA A 240 5.71 -0.05 9.71
N TYR A 241 4.79 -0.83 10.29
CA TYR A 241 4.86 -1.27 11.67
C TYR A 241 6.14 -2.02 12.00
N SER A 242 6.51 -3.01 11.20
CA SER A 242 7.68 -3.84 11.47
C SER A 242 8.99 -3.04 11.45
N ASP A 243 9.13 -2.10 10.51
CA ASP A 243 10.29 -1.23 10.42
C ASP A 243 10.35 -0.27 11.62
N PHE A 244 9.24 0.39 11.94
CA PHE A 244 9.18 1.28 13.10
C PHE A 244 9.42 0.54 14.42
N ARG A 245 8.87 -0.68 14.59
CA ARG A 245 9.10 -1.50 15.79
C ARG A 245 10.55 -1.91 15.91
N LYS A 246 11.20 -2.26 14.81
CA LYS A 246 12.63 -2.62 14.78
C LYS A 246 13.53 -1.45 15.22
N GLU A 247 13.23 -0.24 14.71
CA GLU A 247 14.07 0.95 14.94
C GLU A 247 13.78 1.64 16.28
N LEU A 248 12.53 1.72 16.71
CA LEU A 248 12.12 2.45 17.91
C LEU A 248 11.91 1.54 19.14
N GLY A 249 11.80 0.23 18.95
CA GLY A 249 11.59 -0.72 20.05
C GLY A 249 10.37 -0.36 20.90
N ASP A 250 10.54 -0.30 22.21
CA ASP A 250 9.47 0.00 23.18
C ASP A 250 9.00 1.46 23.14
N ASN A 251 9.77 2.35 22.50
CA ASN A 251 9.36 3.73 22.27
C ASN A 251 8.31 3.88 21.16
N LEU A 252 8.06 2.84 20.36
CA LEU A 252 6.97 2.89 19.39
C LEU A 252 5.62 2.79 20.11
N GLY A 253 4.74 3.73 19.80
CA GLY A 253 3.32 3.72 20.16
C GLY A 253 2.43 3.77 18.91
N LEU A 254 1.26 3.14 19.01
CA LEU A 254 0.21 3.16 18.00
C LEU A 254 -1.07 3.75 18.58
N SER A 255 -1.82 4.45 17.75
CA SER A 255 -3.17 4.92 18.04
C SER A 255 -4.01 4.92 16.77
N VAL A 256 -5.32 4.96 16.93
CA VAL A 256 -6.21 5.30 15.84
C VAL A 256 -5.98 6.75 15.43
N LEU A 257 -6.30 7.09 14.18
CA LEU A 257 -6.14 8.45 13.65
C LEU A 257 -6.98 9.44 14.45
N PRO A 258 -6.46 10.66 14.73
CA PRO A 258 -7.15 11.64 15.55
C PRO A 258 -8.40 12.18 14.85
N THR A 259 -9.45 12.46 15.62
CA THR A 259 -10.75 12.95 15.13
C THR A 259 -10.71 14.44 14.74
N ILE A 260 -11.56 14.85 13.79
CA ILE A 260 -11.88 16.25 13.48
C ILE A 260 -13.26 16.54 14.05
N ASP A 261 -13.35 17.42 15.06
CA ASP A 261 -14.61 17.79 15.72
C ASP A 261 -15.45 16.57 16.15
N GLY A 262 -14.78 15.51 16.65
CA GLY A 262 -15.40 14.26 17.08
C GLY A 262 -15.72 13.28 15.94
N GLN A 263 -15.50 13.66 14.68
CA GLN A 263 -15.66 12.75 13.54
C GLN A 263 -14.36 11.97 13.28
N PRO A 264 -14.41 10.63 13.16
CA PRO A 264 -13.22 9.85 12.89
C PRO A 264 -12.70 10.11 11.47
N LEU A 265 -11.38 10.15 11.32
CA LEU A 265 -10.79 9.99 10.01
C LEU A 265 -11.07 8.58 9.50
N GLN A 266 -11.46 8.46 8.22
CA GLN A 266 -11.80 7.19 7.60
C GLN A 266 -10.78 6.84 6.51
N PRO A 267 -9.66 6.16 6.84
CA PRO A 267 -8.71 5.73 5.82
C PRO A 267 -9.33 4.68 4.90
N MET A 268 -8.75 4.55 3.72
CA MET A 268 -9.05 3.44 2.84
C MET A 268 -8.44 2.16 3.39
N SER A 269 -9.10 1.04 3.13
CA SER A 269 -8.53 -0.30 3.29
C SER A 269 -8.66 -1.07 1.99
N SER A 270 -7.71 -1.97 1.75
CA SER A 270 -7.68 -2.81 0.55
C SER A 270 -6.90 -4.09 0.82
N SER A 271 -6.75 -4.92 -0.21
CA SER A 271 -5.81 -6.03 -0.19
C SER A 271 -4.61 -5.71 -1.09
N PHE A 272 -3.46 -6.32 -0.79
CA PHE A 272 -2.43 -6.53 -1.80
C PHE A 272 -2.71 -7.86 -2.48
N ALA A 273 -2.64 -7.85 -3.80
CA ALA A 273 -2.99 -9.00 -4.62
C ALA A 273 -1.90 -9.35 -5.62
N LEU A 274 -1.71 -10.64 -5.84
CA LEU A 274 -0.99 -11.16 -6.99
C LEU A 274 -1.89 -11.03 -8.22
N ALA A 275 -1.37 -10.46 -9.30
CA ALA A 275 -2.08 -10.37 -10.57
C ALA A 275 -1.15 -10.77 -11.73
N PHE A 276 -1.70 -11.21 -12.84
CA PHE A 276 -0.97 -11.99 -13.84
C PHE A 276 -1.07 -11.35 -15.21
N PRO A 277 -0.09 -10.48 -15.59
CA PRO A 277 -0.06 -9.88 -16.91
C PRO A 277 0.18 -10.94 -17.99
N ARG A 278 -0.72 -11.01 -18.99
CA ARG A 278 -0.60 -11.89 -20.18
C ARG A 278 -0.38 -13.39 -19.89
N MET A 279 -0.77 -13.85 -18.70
CA MET A 279 -0.65 -15.27 -18.37
C MET A 279 -1.39 -16.14 -19.40
N GLN A 280 -0.71 -17.15 -19.91
CA GLN A 280 -1.35 -18.16 -20.75
C GLN A 280 -1.93 -19.23 -19.83
N LYS A 281 -3.26 -19.40 -19.87
CA LYS A 281 -3.94 -20.47 -19.14
C LYS A 281 -3.47 -21.83 -19.68
N ASP A 282 -3.52 -22.84 -18.83
CA ASP A 282 -3.11 -24.22 -19.15
C ASP A 282 -1.62 -24.39 -19.55
N SER A 283 -0.76 -23.50 -19.03
CA SER A 283 0.70 -23.57 -19.19
C SER A 283 1.37 -24.02 -17.88
N GLU A 284 2.56 -24.59 -17.99
CA GLU A 284 3.40 -24.92 -16.82
C GLU A 284 3.64 -23.69 -15.93
N THR A 285 3.85 -22.52 -16.53
CA THR A 285 3.97 -21.24 -15.80
C THR A 285 2.69 -20.92 -15.03
N ALA A 286 1.50 -21.17 -15.61
CA ALA A 286 0.23 -20.93 -14.89
C ALA A 286 0.08 -21.85 -13.68
N ASP A 287 0.51 -23.11 -13.78
CA ASP A 287 0.50 -24.06 -12.66
C ASP A 287 1.45 -23.60 -11.54
N MET A 288 2.64 -23.11 -11.88
CA MET A 288 3.59 -22.54 -10.91
C MET A 288 3.03 -21.28 -10.24
N LEU A 289 2.40 -20.38 -11.00
CA LEU A 289 1.78 -19.16 -10.48
C LEU A 289 0.59 -19.46 -9.55
N LYS A 290 -0.22 -20.47 -9.89
CA LYS A 290 -1.30 -20.97 -9.03
C LYS A 290 -0.74 -21.53 -7.72
N SER A 291 0.30 -22.35 -7.81
CA SER A 291 0.99 -22.92 -6.64
C SER A 291 1.53 -21.80 -5.73
N LEU A 292 2.18 -20.78 -6.29
CA LEU A 292 2.67 -19.60 -5.55
C LEU A 292 1.52 -18.85 -4.88
N SER A 293 0.40 -18.66 -5.58
CA SER A 293 -0.78 -17.98 -5.06
C SER A 293 -1.39 -18.70 -3.86
N LEU A 294 -1.57 -20.01 -3.96
CA LEU A 294 -2.06 -20.84 -2.86
C LEU A 294 -1.07 -20.89 -1.69
N PHE A 295 0.24 -20.88 -2.00
CA PHE A 295 1.28 -20.84 -0.99
C PHE A 295 1.23 -19.57 -0.12
N PHE A 296 1.02 -18.40 -0.71
CA PHE A 296 0.81 -17.17 0.04
C PHE A 296 -0.42 -17.23 0.94
N GLN A 297 -1.50 -17.88 0.51
CA GLN A 297 -2.77 -17.95 1.23
C GLN A 297 -2.85 -19.05 2.29
N LYS A 298 -1.97 -20.08 2.22
CA LYS A 298 -2.02 -21.17 3.19
C LYS A 298 -1.85 -20.69 4.62
N GLU A 299 -2.49 -21.36 5.56
CA GLU A 299 -2.52 -20.99 6.98
C GLU A 299 -1.12 -20.72 7.55
N GLN A 300 -0.15 -21.58 7.25
CA GLN A 300 1.23 -21.44 7.74
C GLN A 300 1.92 -20.18 7.24
N SER A 301 1.77 -19.84 5.95
CA SER A 301 2.33 -18.61 5.38
C SER A 301 1.67 -17.37 5.98
N GLN A 302 0.35 -17.41 6.17
CA GLN A 302 -0.41 -16.30 6.74
C GLN A 302 -0.10 -16.08 8.23
N LEU A 303 0.10 -17.13 9.00
CA LEU A 303 0.59 -17.04 10.38
C LEU A 303 1.99 -16.42 10.43
N HIS A 304 2.90 -16.87 9.55
CA HIS A 304 4.24 -16.31 9.47
C HIS A 304 4.23 -14.80 9.14
N ILE A 305 3.48 -14.41 8.09
CA ILE A 305 3.33 -13.00 7.69
C ILE A 305 2.81 -12.15 8.86
N TYR A 306 1.79 -12.64 9.57
CA TYR A 306 1.23 -11.92 10.70
C TYR A 306 2.20 -11.82 11.89
N HIS A 307 2.83 -12.92 12.27
CA HIS A 307 3.71 -12.92 13.45
C HIS A 307 4.96 -12.06 13.27
N GLU A 308 5.57 -12.10 12.08
CA GLU A 308 6.81 -11.36 11.80
C GLU A 308 6.56 -9.89 11.41
N PHE A 309 5.49 -9.62 10.66
CA PHE A 309 5.28 -8.30 10.04
C PHE A 309 4.03 -7.57 10.55
N LYS A 310 3.14 -8.24 11.29
CA LYS A 310 1.82 -7.73 11.71
C LYS A 310 0.91 -7.31 10.56
N LEU A 311 1.20 -7.79 9.33
CA LEU A 311 0.32 -7.61 8.18
C LEU A 311 -0.89 -8.53 8.32
N LEU A 312 -2.08 -7.98 8.08
CA LEU A 312 -3.32 -8.70 8.36
C LEU A 312 -3.58 -9.82 7.35
N PRO A 313 -3.89 -11.02 7.84
CA PRO A 313 -4.05 -12.20 7.00
C PRO A 313 -5.36 -12.17 6.21
N VAL A 314 -5.32 -12.74 5.00
CA VAL A 314 -6.53 -12.99 4.17
C VAL A 314 -7.13 -14.38 4.43
N ASN A 315 -6.41 -15.28 5.08
CA ASN A 315 -6.93 -16.57 5.51
C ASN A 315 -7.88 -16.36 6.71
N GLY A 316 -9.14 -16.74 6.56
CA GLY A 316 -10.19 -16.48 7.54
C GLY A 316 -9.96 -17.15 8.89
N LYS A 317 -9.35 -18.35 8.92
CA LYS A 317 -9.02 -19.03 10.18
C LYS A 317 -7.97 -18.25 10.97
N VAL A 318 -6.92 -17.81 10.27
CA VAL A 318 -5.84 -17.03 10.87
C VAL A 318 -6.38 -15.67 11.32
N PHE A 319 -7.18 -15.00 10.50
CA PHE A 319 -7.76 -13.69 10.85
C PHE A 319 -8.67 -13.76 12.08
N GLU A 320 -9.52 -14.79 12.20
CA GLU A 320 -10.34 -14.98 13.40
C GLU A 320 -9.50 -15.26 14.65
N GLN A 321 -8.41 -16.02 14.52
CA GLN A 321 -7.46 -16.21 15.62
C GLN A 321 -6.80 -14.90 16.03
N VAL A 322 -6.35 -14.09 15.07
CA VAL A 322 -5.78 -12.76 15.30
C VAL A 322 -6.80 -11.87 16.02
N ARG A 323 -8.00 -11.75 15.47
CA ARG A 323 -9.07 -10.90 16.03
C ARG A 323 -9.44 -11.28 17.46
N LYS A 324 -9.46 -12.57 17.76
CA LYS A 324 -9.82 -13.10 19.09
C LYS A 324 -8.75 -12.85 20.16
N ASN A 325 -7.48 -12.85 19.74
CA ASN A 325 -6.35 -12.80 20.66
C ASN A 325 -5.62 -11.45 20.68
N ALA A 326 -6.03 -10.49 19.83
CA ALA A 326 -5.35 -9.20 19.70
C ALA A 326 -5.34 -8.40 20.99
N ILE A 327 -4.14 -7.97 21.41
CA ILE A 327 -3.89 -7.08 22.54
C ILE A 327 -2.88 -5.99 22.15
N GLY A 328 -2.82 -4.90 22.91
CA GLY A 328 -1.83 -3.84 22.66
C GLY A 328 -1.90 -3.29 21.23
N ASP A 329 -0.78 -3.26 20.55
CA ASP A 329 -0.67 -2.74 19.17
C ASP A 329 -1.57 -3.48 18.19
N GLU A 330 -1.69 -4.81 18.32
CA GLU A 330 -2.53 -5.63 17.45
C GLU A 330 -4.00 -5.22 17.53
N LYS A 331 -4.47 -4.90 18.74
CA LYS A 331 -5.82 -4.38 18.94
C LYS A 331 -6.00 -3.02 18.27
N VAL A 332 -5.02 -2.12 18.36
CA VAL A 332 -5.07 -0.80 17.72
C VAL A 332 -5.14 -0.94 16.19
N ILE A 333 -4.37 -1.87 15.59
CA ILE A 333 -4.43 -2.16 14.16
C ILE A 333 -5.84 -2.58 13.74
N LEU A 334 -6.49 -3.48 14.50
CA LEU A 334 -7.85 -3.92 14.22
C LEU A 334 -8.90 -2.83 14.49
N ASP A 335 -8.74 -2.04 15.55
CA ASP A 335 -9.62 -0.92 15.86
C ASP A 335 -9.58 0.14 14.73
N GLN A 336 -8.39 0.42 14.18
CA GLN A 336 -8.26 1.31 13.04
C GLN A 336 -8.86 0.69 11.76
N LEU A 337 -8.65 -0.59 11.52
CA LEU A 337 -9.29 -1.30 10.38
C LEU A 337 -10.82 -1.18 10.43
N ALA A 338 -11.42 -1.26 11.61
CA ALA A 338 -12.86 -1.12 11.79
C ALA A 338 -13.40 0.29 11.42
N LEU A 339 -12.53 1.30 11.39
CA LEU A 339 -12.85 2.68 10.99
C LEU A 339 -12.58 2.96 9.51
N THR A 340 -12.12 1.96 8.76
CA THR A 340 -11.80 2.15 7.32
C THR A 340 -13.05 2.04 6.44
N LYS A 341 -12.90 2.57 5.23
CA LYS A 341 -13.80 2.28 4.11
C LYS A 341 -13.02 1.53 3.01
N ALA A 342 -13.68 0.59 2.36
CA ALA A 342 -13.07 -0.15 1.26
C ALA A 342 -12.63 0.80 0.14
N MET A 343 -11.38 0.64 -0.32
CA MET A 343 -10.87 1.36 -1.47
C MET A 343 -11.55 0.81 -2.73
N PRO A 344 -12.14 1.67 -3.58
CA PRO A 344 -12.73 1.22 -4.83
C PRO A 344 -11.65 0.62 -5.74
N SER A 345 -11.92 -0.54 -6.33
CA SER A 345 -11.04 -1.21 -7.31
C SER A 345 -11.51 -1.05 -8.76
N GLU A 346 -12.61 -0.34 -8.99
CA GLU A 346 -13.16 -0.08 -10.31
C GLU A 346 -12.20 0.75 -11.19
N PRO A 347 -12.20 0.59 -12.52
CA PRO A 347 -11.35 1.36 -13.44
C PRO A 347 -11.44 2.87 -13.24
N ALA A 348 -12.62 3.37 -12.86
CA ALA A 348 -12.85 4.78 -12.56
C ALA A 348 -11.97 5.29 -11.39
N MET A 349 -11.51 4.43 -10.49
CA MET A 349 -10.67 4.85 -9.35
C MET A 349 -9.27 5.30 -9.81
N ALA A 350 -8.69 4.66 -10.82
CA ALA A 350 -7.41 5.09 -11.39
C ALA A 350 -7.49 6.51 -11.99
N ILE A 351 -8.62 6.84 -12.63
CA ILE A 351 -8.91 8.19 -13.15
C ILE A 351 -9.16 9.17 -12.01
N THR A 352 -9.84 8.72 -10.96
CA THR A 352 -10.12 9.50 -9.74
C THR A 352 -8.84 9.92 -9.04
N TRP A 353 -7.88 9.01 -8.84
CA TRP A 353 -6.57 9.32 -8.26
C TRP A 353 -5.85 10.41 -9.04
N GLU A 354 -5.83 10.31 -10.36
CA GLU A 354 -5.17 11.32 -11.20
C GLU A 354 -5.87 12.69 -11.13
N ALA A 355 -7.19 12.70 -11.10
CA ALA A 355 -7.98 13.92 -10.98
C ALA A 355 -7.77 14.60 -9.62
N LEU A 356 -7.77 13.80 -8.53
CA LEU A 356 -7.45 14.26 -7.18
C LEU A 356 -6.06 14.91 -7.13
N ALA A 357 -5.03 14.18 -7.55
CA ALA A 357 -3.64 14.65 -7.50
C ALA A 357 -3.45 15.97 -8.28
N LYS A 358 -4.00 16.05 -9.49
CA LYS A 358 -3.91 17.27 -10.33
C LYS A 358 -4.65 18.45 -9.71
N GLY A 359 -5.85 18.23 -9.17
CA GLY A 359 -6.63 19.27 -8.53
C GLY A 359 -6.03 19.72 -7.20
N TYR A 360 -5.55 18.80 -6.40
CA TYR A 360 -4.80 19.09 -5.16
C TYR A 360 -3.58 19.98 -5.44
N LYS A 361 -2.76 19.63 -6.44
CA LYS A 361 -1.61 20.44 -6.83
C LYS A 361 -2.02 21.86 -7.23
N ARG A 362 -3.13 22.02 -7.96
CA ARG A 362 -3.63 23.37 -8.33
C ARG A 362 -4.09 24.16 -7.11
N PHE A 363 -4.68 23.51 -6.12
CA PHE A 363 -5.09 24.11 -4.87
C PHE A 363 -3.89 24.55 -4.01
N MET A 364 -2.91 23.68 -3.84
CA MET A 364 -1.77 23.92 -2.95
C MET A 364 -0.74 24.90 -3.54
N ASP A 365 -0.49 24.83 -4.87
CA ASP A 365 0.66 25.49 -5.50
C ASP A 365 0.27 26.59 -6.50
N HIS A 366 -0.98 26.60 -7.01
CA HIS A 366 -1.37 27.47 -8.11
C HIS A 366 -2.54 28.41 -7.78
N GLY A 367 -2.83 28.62 -6.50
CA GLY A 367 -3.78 29.63 -6.03
C GLY A 367 -5.25 29.35 -6.37
N TYR A 368 -5.64 28.10 -6.63
CA TYR A 368 -7.05 27.76 -6.74
C TYR A 368 -7.72 27.83 -5.36
N THR A 369 -8.99 28.28 -5.31
CA THR A 369 -9.81 28.04 -4.13
C THR A 369 -10.19 26.57 -4.05
N ALA A 370 -10.61 26.08 -2.87
CA ALA A 370 -11.05 24.71 -2.68
C ALA A 370 -12.23 24.34 -3.62
N GLU A 371 -13.19 25.27 -3.81
CA GLU A 371 -14.32 25.11 -4.72
C GLU A 371 -13.86 24.95 -6.18
N ARG A 372 -12.91 25.80 -6.61
CA ARG A 372 -12.36 25.73 -7.96
C ARG A 372 -11.59 24.45 -8.18
N ALA A 373 -10.85 23.99 -7.17
CA ALA A 373 -10.10 22.74 -7.23
C ALA A 373 -11.03 21.53 -7.29
N ALA A 374 -12.05 21.46 -6.43
CA ALA A 374 -13.06 20.39 -6.43
C ALA A 374 -13.79 20.28 -7.78
N LYS A 375 -14.24 21.43 -8.32
CA LYS A 375 -14.87 21.49 -9.65
C LYS A 375 -13.92 21.05 -10.76
N TYR A 376 -12.65 21.43 -10.70
CA TYR A 376 -11.63 21.01 -11.66
C TYR A 376 -11.39 19.50 -11.59
N MET A 377 -11.26 18.92 -10.39
CA MET A 377 -11.13 17.48 -10.18
C MET A 377 -12.27 16.71 -10.84
N GLN A 378 -13.52 17.11 -10.54
CA GLN A 378 -14.71 16.47 -11.13
C GLN A 378 -14.72 16.58 -12.66
N SER A 379 -14.51 17.77 -13.19
CA SER A 379 -14.53 17.99 -14.64
C SER A 379 -13.44 17.22 -15.37
N LEU A 380 -12.27 17.04 -14.73
CA LEU A 380 -11.20 16.23 -15.28
C LEU A 380 -11.58 14.74 -15.27
N ALA A 381 -12.10 14.24 -14.15
CA ALA A 381 -12.55 12.85 -14.06
C ALA A 381 -13.66 12.53 -15.06
N ASP A 382 -14.68 13.37 -15.16
CA ASP A 382 -15.80 13.19 -16.11
C ASP A 382 -15.32 13.12 -17.56
N ARG A 383 -14.35 13.97 -17.92
CA ARG A 383 -13.77 13.98 -19.26
C ARG A 383 -12.99 12.70 -19.56
N GLU A 384 -12.16 12.24 -18.62
CA GLU A 384 -11.35 11.05 -18.83
C GLU A 384 -12.21 9.77 -18.80
N LEU A 385 -13.26 9.72 -17.96
CA LEU A 385 -14.23 8.63 -17.96
C LEU A 385 -14.97 8.50 -19.29
N LYS A 386 -15.41 9.62 -19.91
CA LYS A 386 -16.02 9.60 -21.23
C LYS A 386 -15.10 9.01 -22.30
N LYS A 387 -13.80 9.32 -22.24
CA LYS A 387 -12.82 8.74 -23.16
C LYS A 387 -12.63 7.23 -22.92
N TYR A 388 -12.65 6.82 -21.65
CA TYR A 388 -12.51 5.41 -21.28
C TYR A 388 -13.71 4.58 -21.76
N GLN A 389 -14.94 5.10 -21.57
CA GLN A 389 -16.19 4.43 -21.98
C GLN A 389 -16.43 4.43 -23.50
N GLY A 390 -15.78 5.32 -24.25
CA GLY A 390 -15.87 5.40 -25.70
C GLY A 390 -14.84 4.56 -26.46
N LYS A 391 -13.99 3.84 -25.75
CA LYS A 391 -13.06 2.83 -26.29
C LYS A 391 -13.68 1.45 -26.29
#